data_050a6ab1ee858b3cc46c6faaca046627
#
_entry.id   050a6ab1ee858b3cc46c6faaca046627
#
_cell.length_a   1.000
_cell.length_b   1.000
_cell.length_c   1.000
_cell.angle_alpha   90.00
_cell.angle_beta   90.00
_cell.angle_gamma   90.00
#
_symmetry.space_group_name_H-M   'P 1'
#
loop_
_entity.id
_entity.type
_entity.pdbx_description
1 polymer ?
#
loop_
_entity_poly.entity_id
_entity_poly.type
_entity_poly.pdbx_seq_one_letter_code
_entity_poly.pdbx_strand_id
1 'polypeptide(L)'
;MNTSDTNWRSYVGPADNGKLITSEDWQAPSDPKQWDDLFKCSNVENLTATGLVIPASREDSIDCVRGNAYSFQSCVIEGSVTVKGAIDGLKLSNCVVSGTVELGQYDNYWTRGRAPTRNVSLLYCCSPDGEPIRVKLWDAEMPTLQNTNVKITKIPKWIWLPYFIFRRLTNPKAV
;
A
#
# COMPACT_ATOMS: atom_id res chain seq x y z
N MET A 1 23.75 8.03 -12.41
CA MET A 1 22.40 7.53 -12.16
C MET A 1 21.93 8.19 -10.88
N ASN A 2 21.05 9.16 -10.98
CA ASN A 2 20.38 9.66 -9.78
C ASN A 2 19.39 8.58 -9.35
N THR A 3 19.77 7.80 -8.35
CA THR A 3 18.81 7.07 -7.54
C THR A 3 17.96 8.16 -6.91
N SER A 4 16.74 8.30 -7.39
CA SER A 4 15.75 9.18 -6.77
C SER A 4 15.67 8.86 -5.30
N ASP A 5 15.74 9.90 -4.50
CA ASP A 5 15.79 9.95 -3.05
C ASP A 5 14.56 9.33 -2.39
N THR A 6 14.35 8.03 -2.56
CA THR A 6 13.31 7.29 -1.84
C THR A 6 13.89 6.82 -0.53
N ASN A 7 13.44 7.45 0.53
CA ASN A 7 13.91 7.20 1.88
C ASN A 7 12.95 6.23 2.59
N TRP A 8 13.24 4.93 2.48
CA TRP A 8 12.44 3.87 3.14
C TRP A 8 13.06 3.44 4.46
N ARG A 9 12.25 3.25 5.48
CA ARG A 9 12.73 2.66 6.75
C ARG A 9 12.99 1.18 6.61
N SER A 10 12.09 0.46 5.92
CA SER A 10 12.17 -0.98 5.72
C SER A 10 11.79 -1.33 4.30
N TYR A 11 12.62 -2.13 3.66
CA TYR A 11 12.34 -2.65 2.32
C TYR A 11 12.21 -4.17 2.37
N VAL A 12 11.13 -4.68 1.81
CA VAL A 12 10.84 -6.09 1.65
C VAL A 12 10.75 -6.38 0.16
N GLY A 13 11.62 -7.24 -0.34
CA GLY A 13 11.78 -7.53 -1.76
C GLY A 13 11.60 -9.00 -2.09
N PRO A 14 11.88 -9.42 -3.34
CA PRO A 14 11.67 -10.80 -3.80
C PRO A 14 12.44 -11.87 -3.00
N ALA A 15 13.52 -11.49 -2.35
CA ALA A 15 14.26 -12.39 -1.47
C ALA A 15 13.49 -12.77 -0.19
N ASP A 16 12.43 -12.02 0.12
CA ASP A 16 11.60 -12.19 1.32
C ASP A 16 10.27 -12.91 1.01
N ASN A 17 10.16 -13.58 -0.12
CA ASN A 17 8.96 -14.35 -0.46
C ASN A 17 8.61 -15.37 0.63
N GLY A 18 7.33 -15.39 1.03
CA GLY A 18 6.84 -16.25 2.10
C GLY A 18 7.21 -15.80 3.51
N LYS A 19 7.80 -14.64 3.68
CA LYS A 19 8.28 -14.15 4.98
C LYS A 19 7.11 -13.79 5.92
N LEU A 20 7.28 -14.17 7.18
CA LEU A 20 6.50 -13.68 8.30
C LEU A 20 7.32 -12.60 9.02
N ILE A 21 6.73 -11.43 9.24
CA ILE A 21 7.32 -10.32 9.98
C ILE A 21 6.46 -10.03 11.20
N THR A 22 7.08 -10.02 12.37
CA THR A 22 6.42 -9.77 13.65
C THR A 22 6.94 -8.49 14.30
N SER A 23 6.37 -8.12 15.42
CA SER A 23 6.87 -7.01 16.24
C SER A 23 8.27 -7.25 16.82
N GLU A 24 8.76 -8.48 16.82
CA GLU A 24 10.14 -8.80 17.18
C GLU A 24 11.11 -8.49 16.05
N ASP A 25 10.66 -8.66 14.80
CA ASP A 25 11.47 -8.42 13.60
C ASP A 25 11.49 -6.94 13.19
N TRP A 26 10.44 -6.20 13.54
CA TRP A 26 10.25 -4.83 13.09
C TRP A 26 9.80 -3.91 14.22
N GLN A 27 10.52 -2.82 14.40
CA GLN A 27 10.20 -1.77 15.38
C GLN A 27 10.01 -0.43 14.68
N ALA A 28 9.01 0.31 15.13
CA ALA A 28 8.78 1.67 14.66
C ALA A 28 10.01 2.56 14.96
N PRO A 29 10.42 3.43 14.00
CA PRO A 29 11.48 4.38 14.27
C PRO A 29 11.03 5.45 15.26
N SER A 30 11.96 6.03 16.00
CA SER A 30 11.70 7.12 16.96
C SER A 30 11.18 8.39 16.28
N ASP A 31 11.61 8.65 15.04
CA ASP A 31 11.11 9.73 14.19
C ASP A 31 10.59 9.17 12.87
N PRO A 32 9.30 8.82 12.79
CA PRO A 32 8.75 8.25 11.57
C PRO A 32 8.63 9.26 10.42
N LYS A 33 8.58 10.57 10.71
CA LYS A 33 8.40 11.62 9.70
C LYS A 33 9.66 11.92 8.88
N GLN A 34 10.81 11.39 9.27
CA GLN A 34 12.01 11.46 8.42
C GLN A 34 11.97 10.52 7.21
N TRP A 35 11.01 9.57 7.17
CA TRP A 35 10.89 8.56 6.13
C TRP A 35 9.71 8.85 5.21
N ASP A 36 9.87 8.60 3.90
CA ASP A 36 8.78 8.67 2.93
C ASP A 36 7.82 7.51 3.19
N ASP A 37 8.33 6.28 3.12
CA ASP A 37 7.59 5.06 3.43
C ASP A 37 8.24 4.35 4.63
N LEU A 38 7.45 3.87 5.57
CA LEU A 38 7.97 3.07 6.67
C LEU A 38 8.11 1.61 6.31
N PHE A 39 7.13 1.04 5.63
CA PHE A 39 7.10 -0.36 5.25
C PHE A 39 6.90 -0.47 3.73
N LYS A 40 8.01 -0.60 3.00
CA LYS A 40 8.00 -0.73 1.54
C LYS A 40 8.06 -2.18 1.14
N CYS A 41 7.05 -2.65 0.39
CA CYS A 41 7.02 -3.99 -0.19
C CYS A 41 7.07 -3.88 -1.71
N SER A 42 7.94 -4.62 -2.38
CA SER A 42 8.02 -4.58 -3.84
C SER A 42 8.28 -5.95 -4.44
N ASN A 43 7.39 -6.39 -5.33
CA ASN A 43 7.48 -7.67 -6.04
C ASN A 43 7.65 -8.88 -5.10
N VAL A 44 7.00 -8.87 -3.95
CA VAL A 44 7.02 -9.95 -2.96
C VAL A 44 5.80 -10.82 -3.14
N GLU A 45 5.95 -12.10 -2.86
CA GLU A 45 4.87 -13.07 -2.84
C GLU A 45 4.69 -13.66 -1.44
N ASN A 46 3.43 -13.78 -1.02
CA ASN A 46 3.05 -14.41 0.25
C ASN A 46 3.70 -13.77 1.49
N LEU A 47 3.73 -12.44 1.55
CA LEU A 47 4.21 -11.72 2.73
C LEU A 47 3.12 -11.65 3.80
N THR A 48 3.48 -12.01 5.02
CA THR A 48 2.63 -11.78 6.20
C THR A 48 3.33 -10.88 7.21
N ALA A 49 2.66 -9.82 7.64
CA ALA A 49 3.09 -8.97 8.74
C ALA A 49 2.03 -9.01 9.84
N THR A 50 2.42 -9.22 11.09
CA THR A 50 1.47 -9.37 12.20
C THR A 50 1.88 -8.63 13.45
N GLY A 51 0.90 -8.02 14.13
CA GLY A 51 1.10 -7.34 15.41
C GLY A 51 1.96 -6.07 15.36
N LEU A 52 2.12 -5.48 14.17
CA LEU A 52 2.96 -4.30 14.00
C LEU A 52 2.20 -3.01 14.38
N VAL A 53 2.92 -2.08 15.00
CA VAL A 53 2.49 -0.68 15.11
C VAL A 53 3.28 0.13 14.10
N ILE A 54 2.63 0.54 13.01
CA ILE A 54 3.25 1.25 11.88
C ILE A 54 2.75 2.71 11.92
N PRO A 55 3.57 3.64 12.43
CA PRO A 55 3.15 5.04 12.57
C PRO A 55 2.97 5.73 11.22
N ALA A 56 2.45 6.95 11.24
CA ALA A 56 2.33 7.76 10.04
C ALA A 56 3.69 8.32 9.63
N SER A 57 4.14 8.01 8.41
CA SER A 57 5.34 8.56 7.79
C SER A 57 5.08 9.91 7.12
N ARG A 58 6.02 10.36 6.31
CA ARG A 58 5.86 11.55 5.49
C ARG A 58 4.89 11.31 4.32
N GLU A 59 4.94 10.11 3.70
CA GLU A 59 4.05 9.71 2.60
C GLU A 59 3.16 8.53 3.02
N ASP A 60 3.67 7.31 2.97
CA ASP A 60 2.90 6.10 3.21
C ASP A 60 3.44 5.30 4.41
N SER A 61 2.57 4.90 5.34
CA SER A 61 2.95 3.93 6.37
C SER A 61 3.28 2.58 5.75
N ILE A 62 2.50 2.18 4.75
CA ILE A 62 2.71 0.96 3.98
C ILE A 62 2.59 1.30 2.49
N ASP A 63 3.63 0.99 1.71
CA ASP A 63 3.61 1.11 0.26
C ASP A 63 3.90 -0.26 -0.37
N CYS A 64 2.86 -0.86 -0.96
CA CYS A 64 2.95 -2.14 -1.67
C CYS A 64 2.99 -1.89 -3.17
N VAL A 65 4.08 -2.30 -3.81
CA VAL A 65 4.29 -2.13 -5.26
C VAL A 65 4.44 -3.47 -5.93
N ARG A 66 3.45 -3.85 -6.71
CA ARG A 66 3.39 -5.15 -7.39
C ARG A 66 3.61 -6.34 -6.44
N GLY A 67 3.30 -7.52 -6.85
CA GLY A 67 3.43 -8.72 -6.03
C GLY A 67 2.07 -9.36 -5.74
N ASN A 68 2.07 -10.41 -4.93
CA ASN A 68 0.86 -11.18 -4.66
C ASN A 68 0.77 -11.58 -3.19
N ALA A 69 -0.45 -11.70 -2.71
CA ALA A 69 -0.78 -12.25 -1.39
C ALA A 69 -0.07 -11.53 -0.22
N TYR A 70 -0.22 -10.23 -0.15
CA TYR A 70 0.16 -9.45 1.03
C TYR A 70 -0.88 -9.59 2.14
N SER A 71 -0.44 -9.86 3.36
CA SER A 71 -1.32 -9.99 4.52
C SER A 71 -0.79 -9.19 5.70
N PHE A 72 -1.58 -8.24 6.18
CA PHE A 72 -1.33 -7.51 7.42
C PHE A 72 -2.40 -7.90 8.42
N GLN A 73 -1.99 -8.43 9.57
CA GLN A 73 -2.89 -8.99 10.57
C GLN A 73 -2.66 -8.35 11.94
N SER A 74 -3.72 -7.96 12.61
CA SER A 74 -3.64 -7.39 13.97
C SER A 74 -2.65 -6.21 14.06
N CYS A 75 -2.55 -5.41 13.01
CA CYS A 75 -1.66 -4.27 12.96
C CYS A 75 -2.40 -2.96 13.31
N VAL A 76 -1.67 -2.02 13.90
CA VAL A 76 -2.08 -0.62 14.02
C VAL A 76 -1.34 0.18 12.95
N ILE A 77 -2.09 0.79 12.03
CA ILE A 77 -1.56 1.52 10.86
C ILE A 77 -2.05 2.97 10.96
N GLU A 78 -1.15 3.88 11.35
CA GLU A 78 -1.52 5.26 11.65
C GLU A 78 -1.56 6.19 10.43
N GLY A 79 -0.90 5.81 9.32
CA GLY A 79 -0.91 6.56 8.07
C GLY A 79 -1.55 5.77 6.93
N SER A 80 -1.24 6.16 5.69
CA SER A 80 -1.83 5.57 4.50
C SER A 80 -1.27 4.18 4.20
N VAL A 81 -2.14 3.35 3.63
CA VAL A 81 -1.77 2.09 2.96
C VAL A 81 -1.94 2.30 1.47
N THR A 82 -0.87 2.35 0.74
CA THR A 82 -0.88 2.57 -0.70
C THR A 82 -0.49 1.31 -1.45
N VAL A 83 -1.31 0.96 -2.44
CA VAL A 83 -1.13 -0.22 -3.29
C VAL A 83 -0.94 0.25 -4.72
N LYS A 84 0.25 0.02 -5.27
CA LYS A 84 0.67 0.50 -6.60
C LYS A 84 0.84 -0.65 -7.58
N GLY A 85 0.28 -0.48 -8.77
CA GLY A 85 0.39 -1.45 -9.84
C GLY A 85 -0.51 -2.67 -9.67
N ALA A 86 -0.21 -3.74 -10.41
CA ALA A 86 -0.97 -4.98 -10.35
C ALA A 86 -0.61 -5.78 -9.09
N ILE A 87 -1.51 -5.80 -8.14
CA ILE A 87 -1.42 -6.66 -6.96
C ILE A 87 -2.60 -7.63 -6.98
N ASP A 88 -2.31 -8.90 -6.76
CA ASP A 88 -3.30 -9.94 -6.61
C ASP A 88 -3.30 -10.47 -5.17
N GLY A 89 -4.27 -10.03 -4.40
CA GLY A 89 -4.40 -10.38 -3.00
C GLY A 89 -3.68 -9.44 -2.02
N LEU A 90 -4.43 -8.49 -1.49
CA LEU A 90 -4.08 -7.76 -0.27
C LEU A 90 -5.13 -8.05 0.79
N LYS A 91 -4.68 -8.47 1.95
CA LYS A 91 -5.55 -8.71 3.09
C LYS A 91 -5.15 -7.83 4.28
N LEU A 92 -6.07 -6.99 4.73
CA LEU A 92 -5.99 -6.36 6.04
C LEU A 92 -7.00 -7.08 6.95
N SER A 93 -6.56 -7.63 8.07
CA SER A 93 -7.44 -8.34 8.98
C SER A 93 -7.18 -8.00 10.45
N ASN A 94 -8.24 -7.69 11.19
CA ASN A 94 -8.17 -7.25 12.58
C ASN A 94 -7.24 -6.04 12.77
N CYS A 95 -7.21 -5.13 11.79
CA CYS A 95 -6.33 -3.96 11.83
C CYS A 95 -7.08 -2.71 12.29
N VAL A 96 -6.36 -1.83 12.99
CA VAL A 96 -6.78 -0.45 13.23
C VAL A 96 -6.11 0.43 12.17
N VAL A 97 -6.88 1.17 11.37
CA VAL A 97 -6.38 1.97 10.26
C VAL A 97 -6.85 3.42 10.40
N SER A 98 -5.93 4.34 10.64
CA SER A 98 -6.24 5.78 10.77
C SER A 98 -6.18 6.53 9.45
N GLY A 99 -5.34 6.08 8.53
CA GLY A 99 -5.11 6.72 7.24
C GLY A 99 -6.09 6.31 6.15
N THR A 100 -5.70 6.56 4.91
CA THR A 100 -6.46 6.16 3.73
C THR A 100 -5.87 4.88 3.15
N VAL A 101 -6.74 3.96 2.70
CA VAL A 101 -6.33 2.80 1.90
C VAL A 101 -6.50 3.15 0.43
N GLU A 102 -5.42 3.28 -0.31
CA GLU A 102 -5.41 3.63 -1.74
C GLU A 102 -5.07 2.39 -2.57
N LEU A 103 -6.02 1.93 -3.38
CA LEU A 103 -5.93 0.68 -4.13
C LEU A 103 -5.78 0.93 -5.63
N GLY A 104 -4.77 0.30 -6.23
CA GLY A 104 -4.50 0.41 -7.66
C GLY A 104 -3.93 1.77 -8.04
N GLN A 105 -3.28 2.44 -7.11
CA GLN A 105 -2.53 3.64 -7.42
C GLN A 105 -1.43 3.31 -8.42
N TYR A 106 -1.03 4.31 -9.14
CA TYR A 106 -0.14 4.12 -10.26
C TYR A 106 1.31 3.86 -9.87
N ASP A 107 1.91 2.87 -10.52
CA ASP A 107 3.34 2.57 -10.47
C ASP A 107 4.08 3.24 -11.66
N ASN A 108 5.30 3.71 -11.45
CA ASN A 108 6.14 4.32 -12.47
C ASN A 108 6.55 3.36 -13.62
N TYR A 109 6.32 2.06 -13.43
CA TYR A 109 6.65 0.99 -14.40
C TYR A 109 5.46 0.53 -15.25
N TRP A 110 4.65 1.44 -15.72
CA TRP A 110 3.39 1.13 -16.36
C TRP A 110 3.42 0.45 -17.73
N THR A 111 4.56 0.09 -18.21
CA THR A 111 4.71 -0.54 -19.53
C THR A 111 4.58 -2.06 -19.53
N ARG A 112 4.51 -2.70 -18.37
CA ARG A 112 4.47 -4.16 -18.28
C ARG A 112 3.11 -4.66 -17.77
N GLY A 113 2.18 -4.85 -18.72
CA GLY A 113 0.95 -5.64 -18.50
C GLY A 113 0.08 -5.13 -17.35
N ARG A 114 -0.80 -4.20 -17.61
CA ARG A 114 -1.77 -3.71 -16.65
C ARG A 114 -2.79 -4.80 -16.31
N ALA A 115 -2.69 -5.32 -15.12
CA ALA A 115 -3.85 -5.86 -14.46
C ALA A 115 -4.27 -4.91 -13.32
N PRO A 116 -5.55 -4.69 -13.08
CA PRO A 116 -5.98 -3.94 -11.92
C PRO A 116 -5.56 -4.63 -10.64
N THR A 117 -5.43 -3.87 -9.56
CA THR A 117 -5.33 -4.46 -8.22
C THR A 117 -6.63 -5.21 -7.92
N ARG A 118 -6.54 -6.46 -7.51
CA ARG A 118 -7.68 -7.34 -7.29
C ARG A 118 -7.52 -8.22 -6.04
N ASN A 119 -8.61 -8.92 -5.68
CA ASN A 119 -8.63 -9.81 -4.51
C ASN A 119 -8.20 -9.11 -3.21
N VAL A 120 -8.60 -7.85 -3.05
CA VAL A 120 -8.36 -7.10 -1.81
C VAL A 120 -9.44 -7.43 -0.79
N SER A 121 -9.04 -7.62 0.47
CA SER A 121 -9.97 -7.89 1.57
C SER A 121 -9.67 -7.00 2.78
N LEU A 122 -10.69 -6.37 3.33
CA LEU A 122 -10.66 -5.69 4.63
C LEU A 122 -11.62 -6.41 5.57
N LEU A 123 -11.07 -7.13 6.53
CA LEU A 123 -11.84 -8.03 7.40
C LEU A 123 -11.66 -7.61 8.86
N TYR A 124 -12.76 -7.28 9.55
CA TYR A 124 -12.75 -6.90 10.96
C TYR A 124 -11.80 -5.71 11.26
N CYS A 125 -11.69 -4.79 10.31
CA CYS A 125 -10.89 -3.59 10.48
C CYS A 125 -11.74 -2.43 10.98
N CYS A 126 -11.13 -1.53 11.75
CA CYS A 126 -11.79 -0.31 12.23
C CYS A 126 -10.83 0.88 12.14
N SER A 127 -11.40 2.08 12.21
CA SER A 127 -10.63 3.29 12.51
C SER A 127 -10.62 3.53 14.03
N PRO A 128 -9.64 4.23 14.57
CA PRO A 128 -9.53 4.45 16.01
C PRO A 128 -10.63 5.35 16.57
N ASP A 129 -11.23 6.18 15.73
CA ASP A 129 -12.31 7.11 16.08
C ASP A 129 -13.73 6.56 15.79
N GLY A 130 -13.83 5.34 15.26
CA GLY A 130 -15.08 4.71 14.87
C GLY A 130 -15.66 5.20 13.53
N GLU A 131 -15.02 6.18 12.90
CA GLU A 131 -15.43 6.67 11.58
C GLU A 131 -15.14 5.64 10.48
N PRO A 132 -15.81 5.71 9.32
CA PRO A 132 -15.53 4.81 8.22
C PRO A 132 -14.08 4.94 7.71
N ILE A 133 -13.37 3.82 7.56
CA ILE A 133 -12.06 3.80 6.92
C ILE A 133 -12.21 4.33 5.49
N ARG A 134 -11.41 5.31 5.12
CA ARG A 134 -11.42 5.88 3.76
C ARG A 134 -10.70 4.96 2.80
N VAL A 135 -11.40 4.54 1.74
CA VAL A 135 -10.82 3.70 0.68
C VAL A 135 -10.94 4.43 -0.65
N LYS A 136 -9.82 4.63 -1.35
CA LYS A 136 -9.80 5.18 -2.71
C LYS A 136 -9.47 4.08 -3.70
N LEU A 137 -10.30 3.95 -4.73
CA LEU A 137 -10.10 3.02 -5.83
C LEU A 137 -9.63 3.78 -7.07
N TRP A 138 -8.40 3.50 -7.49
CA TRP A 138 -7.82 4.03 -8.72
C TRP A 138 -8.07 3.03 -9.88
N ASP A 139 -7.16 2.07 -10.07
CA ASP A 139 -7.34 0.96 -11.00
C ASP A 139 -7.40 -0.34 -10.18
N ALA A 140 -8.52 -0.56 -9.53
CA ALA A 140 -8.72 -1.67 -8.61
C ALA A 140 -10.16 -2.19 -8.67
N GLU A 141 -10.32 -3.47 -8.40
CA GLU A 141 -11.62 -4.08 -8.13
C GLU A 141 -12.16 -3.65 -6.77
N MET A 142 -13.45 -3.84 -6.56
CA MET A 142 -14.08 -3.58 -5.28
C MET A 142 -13.53 -4.55 -4.24
N PRO A 143 -13.09 -4.07 -3.06
CA PRO A 143 -12.61 -4.94 -2.00
C PRO A 143 -13.73 -5.76 -1.39
N THR A 144 -13.42 -6.97 -0.94
CA THR A 144 -14.27 -7.75 -0.06
C THR A 144 -14.25 -7.15 1.34
N LEU A 145 -15.41 -6.91 1.90
CA LEU A 145 -15.58 -6.30 3.22
C LEU A 145 -16.29 -7.27 4.16
N GLN A 146 -15.76 -7.43 5.36
CA GLN A 146 -16.42 -8.19 6.43
C GLN A 146 -16.25 -7.44 7.76
N ASN A 147 -17.38 -7.09 8.39
CA ASN A 147 -17.38 -6.36 9.67
C ASN A 147 -16.42 -5.16 9.69
N THR A 148 -16.37 -4.43 8.58
CA THR A 148 -15.49 -3.28 8.37
C THR A 148 -16.31 -2.14 7.78
N ASN A 149 -16.39 -1.02 8.48
CA ASN A 149 -17.06 0.17 7.99
C ASN A 149 -16.13 0.97 7.10
N VAL A 150 -16.50 1.22 5.84
CA VAL A 150 -15.67 1.93 4.87
C VAL A 150 -16.45 3.00 4.12
N LYS A 151 -15.74 4.08 3.76
CA LYS A 151 -16.20 5.08 2.80
C LYS A 151 -15.37 4.94 1.51
N ILE A 152 -15.99 4.40 0.47
CA ILE A 152 -15.29 4.14 -0.80
C ILE A 152 -15.46 5.33 -1.75
N THR A 153 -14.36 5.80 -2.32
CA THR A 153 -14.30 6.80 -3.37
C THR A 153 -13.62 6.20 -4.60
N LYS A 154 -14.34 6.12 -5.72
CA LYS A 154 -13.75 5.74 -7.01
C LYS A 154 -13.13 6.96 -7.67
N ILE A 155 -11.86 6.86 -8.02
CA ILE A 155 -11.16 7.92 -8.74
C ILE A 155 -11.37 7.72 -10.23
N PRO A 156 -12.04 8.64 -10.93
CA PRO A 156 -12.33 8.50 -12.35
C PRO A 156 -11.06 8.44 -13.21
N LYS A 157 -11.05 7.56 -14.22
CA LYS A 157 -9.88 7.38 -15.11
C LYS A 157 -9.42 8.67 -15.77
N TRP A 158 -10.32 9.59 -16.09
CA TRP A 158 -9.99 10.85 -16.73
C TRP A 158 -9.20 11.82 -15.82
N ILE A 159 -9.25 11.64 -14.48
CA ILE A 159 -8.47 12.45 -13.54
C ILE A 159 -6.99 12.05 -13.55
N TRP A 160 -6.72 10.77 -13.62
CA TRP A 160 -5.37 10.27 -13.47
C TRP A 160 -4.67 9.91 -14.80
N LEU A 161 -5.42 9.58 -15.85
CA LEU A 161 -4.86 9.26 -17.17
C LEU A 161 -4.06 10.40 -17.80
N PRO A 162 -4.52 11.69 -17.76
CA PRO A 162 -3.73 12.79 -18.29
C PRO A 162 -2.42 13.03 -17.54
N TYR A 163 -2.42 12.86 -16.21
CA TYR A 163 -1.23 12.98 -15.39
C TYR A 163 -0.14 11.96 -15.80
N PHE A 164 -0.55 10.81 -16.21
CA PHE A 164 0.30 9.80 -16.76
C PHE A 164 0.94 10.14 -18.08
N ILE A 165 0.11 10.55 -19.03
CA ILE A 165 0.54 10.96 -20.36
C ILE A 165 1.54 12.11 -20.21
N PHE A 166 1.24 13.08 -19.36
CA PHE A 166 2.11 14.23 -19.10
C PHE A 166 3.46 13.78 -18.49
N ARG A 167 3.45 12.95 -17.46
CA ARG A 167 4.67 12.49 -16.79
C ARG A 167 5.57 11.64 -17.70
N ARG A 168 4.99 10.86 -18.60
CA ARG A 168 5.72 10.11 -19.61
C ARG A 168 6.38 11.01 -20.65
N LEU A 169 5.71 12.08 -21.06
CA LEU A 169 6.24 13.02 -22.03
C LEU A 169 7.37 13.88 -21.44
N THR A 170 7.29 14.18 -20.13
CA THR A 170 8.27 15.04 -19.45
C THR A 170 9.43 14.28 -18.83
N ASN A 171 9.31 12.97 -18.62
CA ASN A 171 10.39 12.13 -18.06
C ASN A 171 10.55 10.80 -18.82
N PRO A 172 11.09 10.83 -20.05
CA PRO A 172 11.26 9.66 -20.90
C PRO A 172 12.27 8.63 -20.35
N LYS A 173 13.02 8.96 -19.29
CA LYS A 173 13.98 8.05 -18.64
C LYS A 173 13.40 7.24 -17.49
N ALA A 174 12.12 7.39 -17.18
CA ALA A 174 11.40 6.57 -16.21
C ALA A 174 10.87 5.26 -16.85
N VAL A 175 11.60 4.71 -17.82
CA VAL A 175 11.33 3.41 -18.48
C VAL A 175 12.38 2.40 -18.05
#